data_e46b23a12bf171516c96a8b473715dce
#
_entry.id   e46b23a12bf171516c96a8b473715dce
#
_cell.length_a   1.000
_cell.length_b   1.000
_cell.length_c   1.000
_cell.angle_alpha   90.00
_cell.angle_beta   90.00
_cell.angle_gamma   90.00
#
_symmetry.space_group_name_H-M   'P 1'
#
loop_
_entity.id
_entity.type
_entity.pdbx_description
1 polymer ?
#
loop_
_entity_poly.entity_id
_entity_poly.type
_entity_poly.pdbx_seq_one_letter_code
_entity_poly.pdbx_strand_id
1 'polypeptide(L)'
;MLKRTLALLVTTLAFAVATPALSQVKEIRWGTSAVGSAGHKALVILAEVLNREMPKYRITVQPTPGAVVTVKGYATGQFDGHYGSDIAFYEMANDIKRFKGFKASMKRQPLQSFWVYTTDMGLAVHSRDRGKYKNWNDLAGKAIFTGMPPWDTRAQLERAFEVLGMKYTYRQVDLSAAGSLLQSGGIDGFSLYTTGESAVPPWIAEASLATDWAAVNPSAAELAALRKAGFAILEIKPEVFKREIHADKVVLLPFYYGFHVGLEVPADDVYQMLKVVEKNLPDLVKSDPSYAQIARDMAGFQKLGVTSAANLLPIHPGLAKYMREKGVWDAKWDARIAK
;
A
#
# COMPACT_ATOMS: atom_id res chain seq x y z
N MET A 1 -72.54 -24.05 58.60
CA MET A 1 -72.34 -22.94 57.61
C MET A 1 -70.92 -22.99 57.10
N LEU A 2 -70.72 -23.54 55.90
CA LEU A 2 -69.41 -23.78 55.30
C LEU A 2 -69.13 -22.63 54.34
N LYS A 3 -68.10 -21.80 54.61
CA LYS A 3 -67.61 -20.78 53.67
C LYS A 3 -66.50 -21.39 52.81
N ARG A 4 -66.79 -21.59 51.54
CA ARG A 4 -65.77 -21.97 50.50
C ARG A 4 -65.12 -20.71 50.01
N THR A 5 -63.79 -20.62 50.23
CA THR A 5 -62.93 -19.58 49.65
C THR A 5 -62.30 -20.14 48.34
N LEU A 6 -62.63 -19.49 47.23
CA LEU A 6 -62.14 -19.84 45.90
C LEU A 6 -60.85 -19.04 45.68
N ALA A 7 -59.73 -19.71 45.61
CA ALA A 7 -58.43 -19.08 45.26
C ALA A 7 -58.23 -19.07 43.72
N LEU A 8 -58.23 -17.88 43.17
CA LEU A 8 -57.92 -17.64 41.71
C LEU A 8 -56.43 -17.63 41.53
N LEU A 9 -55.88 -18.65 40.83
CA LEU A 9 -54.49 -18.70 40.42
C LEU A 9 -54.37 -17.91 39.11
N VAL A 10 -53.78 -16.71 39.14
CA VAL A 10 -53.40 -15.94 37.93
C VAL A 10 -52.00 -16.35 37.50
N THR A 11 -51.94 -17.14 36.45
CA THR A 11 -50.66 -17.51 35.82
C THR A 11 -50.24 -16.40 34.83
N THR A 12 -49.32 -15.54 35.23
CA THR A 12 -48.70 -14.55 34.36
C THR A 12 -47.68 -15.21 33.44
N LEU A 13 -48.02 -15.37 32.17
CA LEU A 13 -47.12 -15.83 31.13
C LEU A 13 -46.21 -14.63 30.73
N ALA A 14 -44.96 -14.62 31.23
CA ALA A 14 -43.96 -13.65 30.82
C ALA A 14 -43.45 -14.01 29.41
N PHE A 15 -43.93 -13.31 28.40
CA PHE A 15 -43.32 -13.32 27.06
C PHE A 15 -41.97 -12.64 27.15
N ALA A 16 -40.83 -13.42 27.12
CA ALA A 16 -39.51 -12.91 26.91
C ALA A 16 -39.44 -12.44 25.44
N VAL A 17 -39.61 -11.16 25.21
CA VAL A 17 -39.31 -10.53 23.92
C VAL A 17 -37.77 -10.55 23.78
N ALA A 18 -37.24 -11.51 23.02
CA ALA A 18 -35.85 -11.52 22.61
C ALA A 18 -35.64 -10.30 21.70
N THR A 19 -35.16 -9.22 22.26
CA THR A 19 -34.63 -8.09 21.46
C THR A 19 -33.47 -8.61 20.63
N PRO A 20 -33.49 -8.46 19.27
CA PRO A 20 -32.35 -8.80 18.47
C PRO A 20 -31.17 -7.96 18.99
N ALA A 21 -30.12 -8.63 19.47
CA ALA A 21 -28.86 -7.96 19.82
C ALA A 21 -28.38 -7.24 18.54
N LEU A 22 -28.53 -5.93 18.51
CA LEU A 22 -27.91 -5.11 17.47
C LEU A 22 -26.43 -5.43 17.52
N SER A 23 -25.93 -6.18 16.52
CA SER A 23 -24.51 -6.47 16.38
C SER A 23 -23.76 -5.14 16.41
N GLN A 24 -22.94 -4.93 17.43
CA GLN A 24 -22.20 -3.70 17.59
C GLN A 24 -21.27 -3.53 16.38
N VAL A 25 -21.45 -2.44 15.63
CA VAL A 25 -20.58 -2.12 14.48
C VAL A 25 -19.15 -1.98 14.98
N LYS A 26 -18.23 -2.76 14.41
CA LYS A 26 -16.82 -2.73 14.79
C LYS A 26 -16.10 -1.65 14.00
N GLU A 27 -15.52 -0.69 14.70
CA GLU A 27 -14.66 0.32 14.06
C GLU A 27 -13.31 -0.25 13.70
N ILE A 28 -12.80 0.15 12.51
CA ILE A 28 -11.44 -0.11 12.03
C ILE A 28 -10.82 1.24 11.63
N ARG A 29 -9.91 1.74 12.44
CA ARG A 29 -9.09 2.90 12.13
C ARG A 29 -7.93 2.44 11.26
N TRP A 30 -8.01 2.68 9.95
CA TRP A 30 -7.02 2.19 9.01
C TRP A 30 -6.03 3.30 8.63
N GLY A 31 -4.78 3.15 9.09
CA GLY A 31 -3.71 4.10 8.78
C GLY A 31 -3.27 3.99 7.31
N THR A 32 -3.06 5.14 6.68
CA THR A 32 -2.53 5.26 5.31
C THR A 32 -1.52 6.40 5.21
N SER A 33 -0.94 6.62 4.03
CA SER A 33 0.00 7.72 3.81
C SER A 33 -0.69 9.09 3.67
N ALA A 34 0.07 10.13 3.36
CA ALA A 34 -0.41 11.51 3.32
C ALA A 34 -1.54 11.73 2.32
N VAL A 35 -2.42 12.68 2.61
CA VAL A 35 -3.42 13.17 1.66
C VAL A 35 -2.73 13.59 0.36
N GLY A 36 -3.31 13.27 -0.80
CA GLY A 36 -2.70 13.47 -2.12
C GLY A 36 -1.75 12.36 -2.56
N SER A 37 -1.40 11.40 -1.68
CA SER A 37 -0.65 10.21 -2.09
C SER A 37 -1.56 9.15 -2.74
N ALA A 38 -0.96 8.26 -3.52
CA ALA A 38 -1.67 7.13 -4.12
C ALA A 38 -2.31 6.20 -3.06
N GLY A 39 -1.57 5.89 -1.98
CA GLY A 39 -2.07 5.01 -0.92
C GLY A 39 -3.28 5.57 -0.17
N HIS A 40 -3.31 6.90 0.07
CA HIS A 40 -4.47 7.53 0.68
C HIS A 40 -5.70 7.43 -0.23
N LYS A 41 -5.57 7.81 -1.50
CA LYS A 41 -6.66 7.74 -2.49
C LYS A 41 -7.21 6.31 -2.59
N ALA A 42 -6.34 5.33 -2.78
CA ALA A 42 -6.74 3.94 -2.94
C ALA A 42 -7.48 3.41 -1.70
N LEU A 43 -6.98 3.68 -0.47
CA LEU A 43 -7.65 3.20 0.73
C LEU A 43 -9.01 3.86 0.96
N VAL A 44 -9.18 5.15 0.64
CA VAL A 44 -10.50 5.81 0.74
C VAL A 44 -11.52 5.08 -0.13
N ILE A 45 -11.19 4.81 -1.38
CA ILE A 45 -12.07 4.10 -2.33
C ILE A 45 -12.36 2.67 -1.85
N LEU A 46 -11.36 1.95 -1.35
CA LEU A 46 -11.54 0.61 -0.78
C LEU A 46 -12.47 0.63 0.44
N ALA A 47 -12.26 1.60 1.34
CA ALA A 47 -13.06 1.73 2.56
C ALA A 47 -14.54 2.02 2.25
N GLU A 48 -14.84 2.82 1.22
CA GLU A 48 -16.21 3.06 0.76
C GLU A 48 -16.89 1.75 0.32
N VAL A 49 -16.19 0.93 -0.47
CA VAL A 49 -16.71 -0.37 -0.92
C VAL A 49 -16.91 -1.32 0.26
N LEU A 50 -15.94 -1.45 1.16
CA LEU A 50 -16.03 -2.35 2.30
C LEU A 50 -17.10 -1.89 3.30
N ASN A 51 -17.25 -0.60 3.57
CA ASN A 51 -18.30 -0.07 4.44
C ASN A 51 -19.71 -0.32 3.89
N ARG A 52 -19.88 -0.26 2.56
CA ARG A 52 -21.15 -0.56 1.90
C ARG A 52 -21.49 -2.05 1.93
N GLU A 53 -20.54 -2.92 1.62
CA GLU A 53 -20.77 -4.36 1.45
C GLU A 53 -20.65 -5.16 2.75
N MET A 54 -20.02 -4.59 3.79
CA MET A 54 -19.79 -5.25 5.09
C MET A 54 -20.23 -4.35 6.25
N PRO A 55 -21.55 -4.13 6.45
CA PRO A 55 -22.10 -3.15 7.39
C PRO A 55 -21.78 -3.43 8.87
N LYS A 56 -21.26 -4.61 9.20
CA LYS A 56 -20.74 -4.91 10.54
C LYS A 56 -19.42 -4.21 10.87
N TYR A 57 -18.77 -3.61 9.87
CA TYR A 57 -17.57 -2.80 10.02
C TYR A 57 -17.82 -1.34 9.67
N ARG A 58 -17.09 -0.46 10.36
CA ARG A 58 -16.98 0.96 10.05
C ARG A 58 -15.50 1.29 9.90
N ILE A 59 -15.04 1.35 8.64
CA ILE A 59 -13.66 1.66 8.32
C ILE A 59 -13.51 3.16 8.19
N THR A 60 -12.62 3.75 9.00
CA THR A 60 -12.22 5.15 8.94
C THR A 60 -10.77 5.24 8.49
N VAL A 61 -10.52 6.01 7.43
CA VAL A 61 -9.18 6.19 6.86
C VAL A 61 -8.44 7.29 7.63
N GLN A 62 -7.26 6.97 8.14
CA GLN A 62 -6.43 7.87 8.94
C GLN A 62 -5.17 8.24 8.16
N PRO A 63 -5.07 9.45 7.58
CA PRO A 63 -3.86 9.89 6.88
C PRO A 63 -2.71 10.09 7.87
N THR A 64 -1.51 9.70 7.46
CA THR A 64 -0.26 9.88 8.21
C THR A 64 0.83 10.40 7.27
N PRO A 65 1.98 10.87 7.78
CA PRO A 65 3.08 11.29 6.92
C PRO A 65 3.62 10.22 5.97
N GLY A 66 3.36 8.92 6.20
CA GLY A 66 3.82 7.86 5.32
C GLY A 66 3.55 6.46 5.83
N ALA A 67 3.68 5.46 4.96
CA ALA A 67 3.36 4.06 5.23
C ALA A 67 4.08 3.48 6.47
N VAL A 68 5.36 3.80 6.67
CA VAL A 68 6.12 3.36 7.86
C VAL A 68 5.44 3.78 9.16
N VAL A 69 4.83 4.99 9.19
CA VAL A 69 4.12 5.49 10.38
C VAL A 69 2.89 4.62 10.65
N THR A 70 2.20 4.15 9.63
CA THR A 70 1.02 3.30 9.79
C THR A 70 1.37 1.90 10.29
N VAL A 71 2.46 1.31 9.78
CA VAL A 71 2.98 0.01 10.27
C VAL A 71 3.37 0.10 11.75
N LYS A 72 4.10 1.16 12.12
CA LYS A 72 4.47 1.42 13.52
C LYS A 72 3.24 1.68 14.39
N GLY A 73 2.31 2.49 13.92
CA GLY A 73 1.06 2.78 14.62
C GLY A 73 0.19 1.55 14.84
N TYR A 74 0.09 0.66 13.83
CA TYR A 74 -0.57 -0.63 14.01
C TYR A 74 0.16 -1.48 15.07
N ALA A 75 1.46 -1.64 14.94
CA ALA A 75 2.25 -2.47 15.85
C ALA A 75 2.21 -1.97 17.31
N THR A 76 1.98 -0.68 17.56
CA THR A 76 1.84 -0.08 18.91
C THR A 76 0.40 0.04 19.39
N GLY A 77 -0.61 -0.29 18.55
CA GLY A 77 -2.04 -0.24 18.89
C GLY A 77 -2.74 1.08 18.60
N GLN A 78 -2.11 2.00 17.88
CA GLN A 78 -2.70 3.27 17.47
C GLN A 78 -3.74 3.09 16.35
N PHE A 79 -3.49 2.19 15.41
CA PHE A 79 -4.37 1.86 14.29
C PHE A 79 -4.80 0.40 14.35
N ASP A 80 -5.93 0.07 13.70
CA ASP A 80 -6.48 -1.28 13.62
C ASP A 80 -6.15 -1.94 12.26
N GLY A 81 -5.72 -1.14 11.29
CA GLY A 81 -5.16 -1.56 10.01
C GLY A 81 -4.02 -0.65 9.58
N HIS A 82 -3.17 -1.14 8.68
CA HIS A 82 -2.02 -0.38 8.19
C HIS A 82 -1.83 -0.54 6.68
N TYR A 83 -1.18 0.45 6.09
CA TYR A 83 -0.67 0.46 4.74
C TYR A 83 0.82 0.15 4.79
N GLY A 84 1.24 -0.98 4.26
CA GLY A 84 2.62 -1.44 4.38
C GLY A 84 3.15 -2.04 3.08
N SER A 85 4.47 -1.96 2.92
CA SER A 85 5.20 -2.52 1.79
C SER A 85 6.15 -3.64 2.21
N ASP A 86 6.56 -4.47 1.25
CA ASP A 86 7.61 -5.46 1.44
C ASP A 86 8.94 -4.82 1.90
N ILE A 87 9.24 -3.58 1.46
CA ILE A 87 10.41 -2.81 1.92
C ILE A 87 10.30 -2.48 3.40
N ALA A 88 9.17 -1.92 3.84
CA ALA A 88 8.93 -1.60 5.24
C ALA A 88 8.98 -2.87 6.12
N PHE A 89 8.44 -3.98 5.63
CA PHE A 89 8.47 -5.26 6.32
C PHE A 89 9.88 -5.84 6.41
N TYR A 90 10.70 -5.70 5.36
CA TYR A 90 12.11 -6.07 5.40
C TYR A 90 12.88 -5.29 6.47
N GLU A 91 12.72 -3.96 6.50
CA GLU A 91 13.39 -3.11 7.48
C GLU A 91 12.94 -3.44 8.92
N MET A 92 11.64 -3.69 9.13
CA MET A 92 11.09 -4.05 10.43
C MET A 92 11.56 -5.44 10.89
N ALA A 93 11.52 -6.44 10.01
CA ALA A 93 11.92 -7.81 10.34
C ALA A 93 13.41 -7.89 10.72
N ASN A 94 14.26 -7.04 10.12
CA ASN A 94 15.70 -7.00 10.39
C ASN A 94 16.11 -5.90 11.41
N ASP A 95 15.16 -5.12 11.93
CA ASP A 95 15.41 -4.03 12.89
C ASP A 95 16.44 -3.00 12.38
N ILE A 96 16.31 -2.57 11.13
CA ILE A 96 17.26 -1.69 10.44
C ILE A 96 16.59 -0.42 9.90
N LYS A 97 17.43 0.53 9.46
CA LYS A 97 17.02 1.78 8.81
C LYS A 97 15.92 2.49 9.61
N ARG A 98 14.73 2.70 9.01
CA ARG A 98 13.60 3.41 9.62
C ARG A 98 12.95 2.66 10.81
N PHE A 99 13.23 1.37 10.98
CA PHE A 99 12.71 0.54 12.08
C PHE A 99 13.78 0.17 13.12
N LYS A 100 15.00 0.72 13.04
CA LYS A 100 16.07 0.42 14.01
C LYS A 100 15.62 0.71 15.45
N GLY A 101 15.70 -0.31 16.32
CA GLY A 101 15.28 -0.26 17.72
C GLY A 101 13.76 -0.30 17.95
N PHE A 102 12.96 -0.41 16.89
CA PHE A 102 11.50 -0.35 17.02
C PHE A 102 10.88 -1.64 17.60
N LYS A 103 11.51 -2.79 17.42
CA LYS A 103 10.97 -4.10 17.89
C LYS A 103 10.59 -4.08 19.37
N ALA A 104 11.35 -3.38 20.21
CA ALA A 104 11.08 -3.28 21.65
C ALA A 104 9.75 -2.55 21.97
N SER A 105 9.22 -1.76 21.04
CA SER A 105 7.98 -0.99 21.21
C SER A 105 6.74 -1.74 20.72
N MET A 106 6.91 -2.87 20.02
CA MET A 106 5.81 -3.59 19.42
C MET A 106 4.95 -4.29 20.48
N LYS A 107 3.64 -4.08 20.40
CA LYS A 107 2.62 -4.74 21.23
C LYS A 107 1.91 -5.85 20.47
N ARG A 108 1.91 -5.79 19.14
CA ARG A 108 1.32 -6.79 18.24
C ARG A 108 2.12 -6.89 16.93
N GLN A 109 2.07 -8.07 16.34
CA GLN A 109 2.79 -8.37 15.11
C GLN A 109 1.97 -7.94 13.90
N PRO A 110 2.47 -7.09 12.99
CA PRO A 110 1.86 -6.87 11.68
C PRO A 110 1.78 -8.16 10.87
N LEU A 111 0.70 -8.30 10.09
CA LEU A 111 0.43 -9.48 9.27
C LEU A 111 0.23 -9.07 7.81
N GLN A 112 0.40 -10.03 6.90
CA GLN A 112 0.01 -9.93 5.52
C GLN A 112 -1.47 -10.35 5.38
N SER A 113 -2.37 -9.45 4.97
CA SER A 113 -3.79 -9.79 4.80
C SER A 113 -4.39 -9.41 3.43
N PHE A 114 -3.84 -8.41 2.75
CA PHE A 114 -4.27 -8.02 1.41
C PHE A 114 -3.19 -7.21 0.69
N TRP A 115 -2.69 -7.72 -0.43
CA TRP A 115 -1.79 -7.03 -1.35
C TRP A 115 -2.58 -6.39 -2.48
N VAL A 116 -2.33 -5.11 -2.78
CA VAL A 116 -3.22 -4.32 -3.65
C VAL A 116 -2.58 -3.91 -4.97
N TYR A 117 -1.33 -3.48 -4.97
CA TYR A 117 -0.60 -3.05 -6.17
C TYR A 117 0.91 -3.01 -5.95
N THR A 118 1.66 -2.86 -7.04
CA THR A 118 3.06 -2.41 -6.97
C THR A 118 3.13 -0.88 -7.01
N THR A 119 4.17 -0.33 -6.39
CA THR A 119 4.63 1.04 -6.66
C THR A 119 5.91 0.93 -7.46
N ASP A 120 5.95 1.56 -8.62
CA ASP A 120 6.93 1.32 -9.67
C ASP A 120 7.79 2.58 -9.82
N MET A 121 9.03 2.54 -9.29
CA MET A 121 9.88 3.71 -9.08
C MET A 121 10.85 3.99 -10.21
N GLY A 122 10.91 5.26 -10.62
CA GLY A 122 11.86 5.82 -11.57
C GLY A 122 12.27 7.24 -11.21
N LEU A 123 12.90 7.92 -12.15
CA LEU A 123 13.35 9.31 -12.02
C LEU A 123 12.88 10.14 -13.19
N ALA A 124 12.59 11.41 -12.93
CA ALA A 124 12.32 12.41 -13.94
C ALA A 124 13.15 13.67 -13.69
N VAL A 125 13.46 14.36 -14.78
CA VAL A 125 14.17 15.65 -14.80
C VAL A 125 13.37 16.66 -15.62
N HIS A 126 13.71 17.94 -15.57
CA HIS A 126 13.11 18.92 -16.48
C HIS A 126 13.42 18.54 -17.95
N SER A 127 12.44 18.64 -18.85
CA SER A 127 12.59 18.23 -20.27
C SER A 127 13.73 18.93 -21.01
N ARG A 128 14.08 20.20 -20.65
CA ARG A 128 15.24 20.92 -21.19
C ARG A 128 16.58 20.23 -20.87
N ASP A 129 16.65 19.45 -19.78
CA ASP A 129 17.87 18.79 -19.32
C ASP A 129 17.96 17.33 -19.77
N ARG A 130 17.00 16.80 -20.54
CA ARG A 130 16.97 15.39 -21.00
C ARG A 130 18.20 14.98 -21.82
N GLY A 131 18.82 15.92 -22.52
CA GLY A 131 20.05 15.67 -23.26
C GLY A 131 21.30 15.57 -22.38
N LYS A 132 21.23 16.15 -21.17
CA LYS A 132 22.31 16.15 -20.17
C LYS A 132 22.25 14.91 -19.28
N TYR A 133 21.05 14.48 -18.87
CA TYR A 133 20.84 13.33 -17.98
C TYR A 133 20.28 12.15 -18.78
N LYS A 134 21.15 11.28 -19.27
CA LYS A 134 20.79 10.12 -20.13
C LYS A 134 20.55 8.84 -19.35
N ASN A 135 21.06 8.76 -18.12
CA ASN A 135 20.92 7.63 -17.21
C ASN A 135 20.96 8.11 -15.76
N TRP A 136 20.72 7.21 -14.81
CA TRP A 136 20.63 7.58 -13.40
C TRP A 136 21.95 8.13 -12.84
N ASN A 137 23.09 7.55 -13.21
CA ASN A 137 24.39 8.01 -12.71
C ASN A 137 24.75 9.44 -13.15
N ASP A 138 24.18 9.95 -14.24
CA ASP A 138 24.35 11.34 -14.65
C ASP A 138 23.76 12.33 -13.62
N LEU A 139 22.87 11.84 -12.74
CA LEU A 139 22.27 12.59 -11.63
C LEU A 139 23.12 12.53 -10.35
N ALA A 140 24.32 11.95 -10.37
CA ALA A 140 25.20 11.92 -9.21
C ALA A 140 25.53 13.35 -8.74
N GLY A 141 25.42 13.58 -7.41
CA GLY A 141 25.64 14.88 -6.77
C GLY A 141 24.50 15.90 -6.97
N LYS A 142 23.47 15.58 -7.74
CA LYS A 142 22.33 16.49 -8.05
C LYS A 142 21.34 16.56 -6.93
N ALA A 143 20.58 17.67 -6.92
CA ALA A 143 19.49 17.91 -5.97
C ALA A 143 18.23 17.16 -6.41
N ILE A 144 17.86 16.08 -5.71
CA ILE A 144 16.74 15.22 -6.10
C ILE A 144 15.73 15.11 -4.96
N PHE A 145 14.44 15.23 -5.28
CA PHE A 145 13.35 14.83 -4.41
C PHE A 145 12.99 13.37 -4.67
N THR A 146 13.41 12.47 -3.79
CA THR A 146 13.15 11.03 -3.89
C THR A 146 11.88 10.56 -3.17
N GLY A 147 11.15 11.49 -2.56
CA GLY A 147 9.98 11.26 -1.71
C GLY A 147 10.19 11.76 -0.29
N MET A 148 9.14 11.80 0.50
CA MET A 148 9.20 12.21 1.91
C MET A 148 10.02 11.21 2.75
N PRO A 149 10.65 11.64 3.87
CA PRO A 149 11.48 10.74 4.70
C PRO A 149 10.82 9.43 5.11
N PRO A 150 9.51 9.38 5.50
CA PRO A 150 8.87 8.12 5.89
C PRO A 150 8.33 7.30 4.71
N TRP A 151 8.54 7.73 3.45
CA TRP A 151 8.00 7.02 2.29
C TRP A 151 8.90 5.86 1.85
N ASP A 152 8.28 4.75 1.48
CA ASP A 152 8.98 3.58 0.94
C ASP A 152 9.49 3.84 -0.48
N THR A 153 8.87 4.75 -1.22
CA THR A 153 9.36 5.22 -2.52
C THR A 153 10.78 5.78 -2.43
N ARG A 154 11.04 6.62 -1.40
CA ARG A 154 12.38 7.10 -1.11
C ARG A 154 13.34 5.95 -0.76
N ALA A 155 12.92 5.05 0.13
CA ALA A 155 13.74 3.93 0.53
C ALA A 155 14.10 3.01 -0.66
N GLN A 156 13.18 2.79 -1.61
CA GLN A 156 13.46 2.00 -2.81
C GLN A 156 14.51 2.66 -3.69
N LEU A 157 14.41 3.96 -3.96
CA LEU A 157 15.40 4.68 -4.75
C LEU A 157 16.76 4.74 -4.04
N GLU A 158 16.79 5.01 -2.73
CA GLU A 158 18.03 5.04 -1.96
C GLU A 158 18.75 3.68 -1.97
N ARG A 159 18.01 2.56 -1.87
CA ARG A 159 18.59 1.21 -2.03
C ARG A 159 19.15 1.01 -3.43
N ALA A 160 18.46 1.47 -4.47
CA ALA A 160 18.99 1.39 -5.84
C ALA A 160 20.25 2.24 -6.00
N PHE A 161 20.28 3.45 -5.47
CA PHE A 161 21.45 4.33 -5.49
C PHE A 161 22.64 3.76 -4.71
N GLU A 162 22.40 3.10 -3.56
CA GLU A 162 23.44 2.36 -2.82
C GLU A 162 24.08 1.28 -3.71
N VAL A 163 23.29 0.49 -4.46
CA VAL A 163 23.78 -0.54 -5.39
C VAL A 163 24.59 0.06 -6.54
N LEU A 164 24.17 1.21 -7.05
CA LEU A 164 24.85 1.90 -8.16
C LEU A 164 26.04 2.73 -7.70
N GLY A 165 26.30 2.86 -6.39
CA GLY A 165 27.32 3.76 -5.85
C GLY A 165 26.99 5.25 -6.08
N MET A 166 25.76 5.57 -6.42
CA MET A 166 25.31 6.91 -6.75
C MET A 166 25.04 7.71 -5.48
N LYS A 167 25.76 8.80 -5.28
CA LYS A 167 25.47 9.79 -4.23
C LYS A 167 24.66 10.93 -4.82
N TYR A 168 23.69 11.46 -4.07
CA TYR A 168 22.87 12.58 -4.49
C TYR A 168 22.63 13.53 -3.30
N THR A 169 22.14 14.73 -3.58
CA THR A 169 21.71 15.70 -2.56
C THR A 169 20.22 15.58 -2.39
N TYR A 170 19.75 15.05 -1.24
CA TYR A 170 18.34 14.99 -0.95
C TYR A 170 17.76 16.39 -0.76
N ARG A 171 16.65 16.69 -1.44
CA ARG A 171 15.84 17.89 -1.22
C ARG A 171 14.43 17.49 -0.82
N GLN A 172 14.03 17.89 0.37
CA GLN A 172 12.63 17.79 0.77
C GLN A 172 11.85 18.94 0.16
N VAL A 173 10.69 18.64 -0.42
CA VAL A 173 9.79 19.62 -1.02
C VAL A 173 8.36 19.37 -0.58
N ASP A 174 7.54 20.39 -0.55
CA ASP A 174 6.10 20.24 -0.49
C ASP A 174 5.60 19.70 -1.83
N LEU A 175 4.70 18.74 -1.81
CA LEU A 175 4.26 18.03 -3.03
C LEU A 175 3.67 18.98 -4.07
N SER A 176 2.91 20.00 -3.65
CA SER A 176 2.34 21.04 -4.53
C SER A 176 3.40 21.95 -5.15
N ALA A 177 4.59 22.05 -4.55
CA ALA A 177 5.69 22.87 -5.05
C ALA A 177 6.68 22.10 -5.94
N ALA A 178 6.56 20.78 -6.06
CA ALA A 178 7.54 19.94 -6.77
C ALA A 178 7.74 20.37 -8.23
N GLY A 179 6.65 20.63 -8.96
CA GLY A 179 6.70 21.09 -10.35
C GLY A 179 7.39 22.45 -10.51
N SER A 180 7.03 23.44 -9.69
CA SER A 180 7.62 24.76 -9.72
C SER A 180 9.10 24.76 -9.34
N LEU A 181 9.50 23.92 -8.39
CA LEU A 181 10.90 23.76 -8.02
C LEU A 181 11.71 23.09 -9.12
N LEU A 182 11.16 22.11 -9.85
CA LEU A 182 11.80 21.54 -11.02
C LEU A 182 11.92 22.61 -12.15
N GLN A 183 10.87 23.39 -12.38
CA GLN A 183 10.86 24.47 -13.39
C GLN A 183 11.93 25.52 -13.12
N SER A 184 12.09 25.93 -11.87
CA SER A 184 13.05 26.96 -11.46
C SER A 184 14.49 26.45 -11.26
N GLY A 185 14.72 25.14 -11.26
CA GLY A 185 16.01 24.54 -10.95
C GLY A 185 16.32 24.45 -9.44
N GLY A 186 15.31 24.59 -8.57
CA GLY A 186 15.43 24.33 -7.14
C GLY A 186 15.67 22.87 -6.81
N ILE A 187 15.27 21.98 -7.72
CA ILE A 187 15.65 20.56 -7.77
C ILE A 187 16.07 20.21 -9.21
N ASP A 188 17.01 19.28 -9.38
CA ASP A 188 17.43 18.75 -10.68
C ASP A 188 16.52 17.61 -11.16
N GLY A 189 15.87 16.90 -10.23
CA GLY A 189 14.97 15.80 -10.55
C GLY A 189 14.06 15.43 -9.39
N PHE A 190 13.07 14.58 -9.69
CA PHE A 190 12.18 14.02 -8.69
C PHE A 190 11.89 12.53 -8.96
N SER A 191 11.40 11.85 -7.93
CA SER A 191 10.92 10.46 -8.04
C SER A 191 9.69 10.39 -8.95
N LEU A 192 9.84 9.76 -10.09
CA LEU A 192 8.74 9.38 -10.97
C LEU A 192 8.22 8.02 -10.56
N TYR A 193 6.89 7.84 -10.45
CA TYR A 193 6.35 6.52 -10.19
C TYR A 193 4.91 6.35 -10.64
N THR A 194 4.53 5.08 -10.84
CA THR A 194 3.16 4.65 -11.01
C THR A 194 2.74 3.73 -9.85
N THR A 195 1.45 3.52 -9.69
CA THR A 195 0.88 2.48 -8.83
C THR A 195 0.04 1.54 -9.68
N GLY A 196 0.25 0.24 -9.47
CA GLY A 196 -0.43 -0.79 -10.26
C GLY A 196 -0.14 -0.70 -11.76
N GLU A 197 1.04 -0.20 -12.15
CA GLU A 197 1.48 -0.02 -13.55
C GLU A 197 0.60 0.97 -14.36
N SER A 198 -0.43 1.55 -13.77
CA SER A 198 -1.52 2.21 -14.50
C SER A 198 -1.91 3.59 -13.97
N ALA A 199 -1.68 3.88 -12.70
CA ALA A 199 -2.10 5.13 -12.07
C ALA A 199 -0.89 6.02 -11.75
N VAL A 200 -0.99 7.29 -12.14
CA VAL A 200 -0.03 8.34 -11.75
C VAL A 200 -0.51 8.97 -10.45
N PRO A 201 0.36 9.14 -9.44
CA PRO A 201 -0.02 9.78 -8.19
C PRO A 201 -0.53 11.20 -8.39
N PRO A 202 -1.51 11.67 -7.60
CA PRO A 202 -2.07 13.01 -7.75
C PRO A 202 -1.03 14.13 -7.78
N TRP A 203 -0.02 14.09 -6.90
CA TRP A 203 1.01 15.13 -6.84
C TRP A 203 1.91 15.18 -8.11
N ILE A 204 2.18 14.01 -8.76
CA ILE A 204 2.93 13.98 -10.03
C ILE A 204 2.07 14.54 -11.17
N ALA A 205 0.78 14.23 -11.17
CA ALA A 205 -0.16 14.81 -12.12
C ALA A 205 -0.24 16.34 -11.95
N GLU A 206 -0.27 16.85 -10.71
CA GLU A 206 -0.23 18.27 -10.40
C GLU A 206 1.09 18.91 -10.83
N ALA A 207 2.25 18.32 -10.51
CA ALA A 207 3.56 18.78 -10.96
C ALA A 207 3.64 18.87 -12.49
N SER A 208 2.94 17.98 -13.20
CA SER A 208 2.84 17.95 -14.65
C SER A 208 2.10 19.14 -15.25
N LEU A 209 1.29 19.86 -14.48
CA LEU A 209 0.64 21.10 -14.91
C LEU A 209 1.58 22.30 -14.79
N ALA A 210 2.53 22.25 -13.87
CA ALA A 210 3.45 23.34 -13.57
C ALA A 210 4.72 23.34 -14.43
N THR A 211 5.13 22.18 -14.97
CA THR A 211 6.38 22.05 -15.71
C THR A 211 6.39 20.86 -16.67
N ASP A 212 7.21 20.97 -17.70
CA ASP A 212 7.58 19.84 -18.55
C ASP A 212 8.72 19.03 -17.93
N TRP A 213 8.59 17.70 -17.93
CA TRP A 213 9.60 16.80 -17.45
C TRP A 213 9.81 15.61 -18.40
N ALA A 214 10.97 15.01 -18.34
CA ALA A 214 11.36 13.83 -19.09
C ALA A 214 11.69 12.68 -18.13
N ALA A 215 11.32 11.47 -18.47
CA ALA A 215 11.75 10.28 -17.73
C ALA A 215 13.26 10.02 -17.99
N VAL A 216 14.00 9.65 -16.95
CA VAL A 216 15.40 9.21 -17.06
C VAL A 216 15.44 7.73 -16.75
N ASN A 217 15.76 6.91 -17.76
CA ASN A 217 15.89 5.48 -17.59
C ASN A 217 17.30 5.09 -17.11
N PRO A 218 17.44 4.01 -16.32
CA PRO A 218 18.74 3.44 -16.05
C PRO A 218 19.42 2.94 -17.35
N SER A 219 20.73 3.04 -17.44
CA SER A 219 21.54 2.44 -18.52
C SER A 219 21.51 0.90 -18.43
N ALA A 220 21.95 0.22 -19.50
CA ALA A 220 22.06 -1.24 -19.51
C ALA A 220 22.97 -1.79 -18.39
N ALA A 221 24.06 -1.09 -18.09
CA ALA A 221 24.99 -1.46 -17.02
C ALA A 221 24.35 -1.29 -15.63
N GLU A 222 23.62 -0.18 -15.41
CA GLU A 222 22.87 0.07 -14.16
C GLU A 222 21.77 -0.99 -13.97
N LEU A 223 21.01 -1.32 -15.02
CA LEU A 223 19.99 -2.37 -14.97
C LEU A 223 20.60 -3.75 -14.64
N ALA A 224 21.78 -4.08 -15.21
CA ALA A 224 22.47 -5.33 -14.89
C ALA A 224 22.87 -5.38 -13.41
N ALA A 225 23.40 -4.28 -12.86
CA ALA A 225 23.76 -4.18 -11.44
C ALA A 225 22.52 -4.29 -10.52
N LEU A 226 21.44 -3.61 -10.86
CA LEU A 226 20.17 -3.66 -10.11
C LEU A 226 19.55 -5.07 -10.11
N ARG A 227 19.50 -5.74 -11.27
CA ARG A 227 19.05 -7.13 -11.37
C ARG A 227 19.90 -8.09 -10.53
N LYS A 228 21.21 -7.93 -10.59
CA LYS A 228 22.16 -8.73 -9.77
C LYS A 228 21.93 -8.53 -8.27
N ALA A 229 21.52 -7.33 -7.87
CA ALA A 229 21.17 -7.00 -6.49
C ALA A 229 19.75 -7.43 -6.09
N GLY A 230 18.98 -8.08 -6.99
CA GLY A 230 17.66 -8.62 -6.71
C GLY A 230 16.49 -7.65 -6.97
N PHE A 231 16.73 -6.51 -7.64
CA PHE A 231 15.65 -5.63 -8.03
C PHE A 231 14.83 -6.22 -9.19
N ALA A 232 13.52 -6.23 -9.05
CA ALA A 232 12.63 -6.44 -10.19
C ALA A 232 12.67 -5.20 -11.10
N ILE A 233 12.55 -5.43 -12.40
CA ILE A 233 12.54 -4.38 -13.42
C ILE A 233 11.22 -4.47 -14.18
N LEU A 234 10.56 -3.34 -14.31
CA LEU A 234 9.34 -3.17 -15.05
C LEU A 234 9.57 -2.16 -16.19
N GLU A 235 9.07 -2.49 -17.38
CA GLU A 235 9.02 -1.55 -18.50
C GLU A 235 7.55 -1.22 -18.78
N ILE A 236 7.20 0.05 -18.76
CA ILE A 236 5.84 0.52 -19.10
C ILE A 236 5.88 1.47 -20.29
N LYS A 237 4.72 1.60 -20.93
CA LYS A 237 4.54 2.56 -22.02
C LYS A 237 4.37 3.98 -21.48
N PRO A 238 4.90 5.01 -22.18
CA PRO A 238 4.82 6.41 -21.76
C PRO A 238 3.38 6.95 -21.66
N GLU A 239 2.44 6.40 -22.42
CA GLU A 239 1.04 6.84 -22.47
C GLU A 239 0.32 6.77 -21.11
N VAL A 240 0.83 5.96 -20.18
CA VAL A 240 0.32 5.91 -18.80
C VAL A 240 0.35 7.29 -18.13
N PHE A 241 1.34 8.11 -18.45
CA PHE A 241 1.47 9.45 -17.87
C PHE A 241 0.54 10.49 -18.52
N LYS A 242 -0.17 10.13 -19.62
CA LYS A 242 -1.14 10.98 -20.34
C LYS A 242 -0.54 12.32 -20.80
N ARG A 243 0.75 12.33 -21.10
CA ARG A 243 1.52 13.48 -21.58
C ARG A 243 2.79 13.01 -22.28
N GLU A 244 3.43 13.92 -23.03
CA GLU A 244 4.79 13.68 -23.54
C GLU A 244 5.80 13.62 -22.38
N ILE A 245 6.62 12.58 -22.34
CA ILE A 245 7.66 12.37 -21.32
C ILE A 245 9.04 12.13 -21.95
N HIS A 246 9.17 12.37 -23.25
CA HIS A 246 10.41 12.31 -24.01
C HIS A 246 11.20 10.98 -23.87
N ALA A 247 10.48 9.87 -23.77
CA ALA A 247 11.04 8.52 -23.68
C ALA A 247 10.14 7.54 -24.43
N ASP A 248 10.71 6.60 -25.17
CA ASP A 248 9.97 5.55 -25.89
C ASP A 248 9.38 4.50 -24.92
N LYS A 249 10.01 4.34 -23.78
CA LYS A 249 9.57 3.48 -22.66
C LYS A 249 10.05 4.06 -21.34
N VAL A 250 9.40 3.67 -20.26
CA VAL A 250 9.83 4.01 -18.91
C VAL A 250 10.21 2.75 -18.17
N VAL A 251 11.45 2.73 -17.64
CA VAL A 251 11.98 1.61 -16.86
C VAL A 251 11.88 1.95 -15.38
N LEU A 252 11.20 1.10 -14.64
CA LEU A 252 10.82 1.31 -13.25
C LEU A 252 11.24 0.13 -12.37
N LEU A 253 11.38 0.37 -11.07
CA LEU A 253 11.69 -0.61 -10.03
C LEU A 253 10.44 -0.85 -9.18
N PRO A 254 9.64 -1.90 -9.45
CA PRO A 254 8.45 -2.21 -8.69
C PRO A 254 8.79 -2.76 -7.30
N PHE A 255 7.91 -2.48 -6.34
CA PHE A 255 7.85 -3.12 -5.03
C PHE A 255 6.38 -3.18 -4.56
N TYR A 256 6.06 -4.13 -3.68
CA TYR A 256 4.68 -4.45 -3.33
C TYR A 256 4.14 -3.62 -2.19
N TYR A 257 2.87 -3.21 -2.31
CA TYR A 257 2.10 -2.57 -1.25
C TYR A 257 0.82 -3.33 -0.94
N GLY A 258 0.42 -3.28 0.32
CA GLY A 258 -0.84 -3.85 0.77
C GLY A 258 -1.56 -3.00 1.83
N PHE A 259 -2.85 -3.27 1.97
CA PHE A 259 -3.69 -2.81 3.07
C PHE A 259 -3.92 -4.00 4.01
N HIS A 260 -3.41 -3.91 5.22
CA HIS A 260 -3.33 -5.06 6.11
C HIS A 260 -4.02 -4.81 7.43
N VAL A 261 -4.65 -5.86 7.95
CA VAL A 261 -5.21 -5.96 9.29
C VAL A 261 -4.61 -7.17 10.01
N GLY A 262 -4.73 -7.23 11.32
CA GLY A 262 -4.26 -8.33 12.13
C GLY A 262 -5.37 -9.29 12.58
N LEU A 263 -5.05 -10.15 13.55
CA LEU A 263 -5.96 -11.19 14.06
C LEU A 263 -7.17 -10.61 14.81
N GLU A 264 -7.18 -9.31 15.11
CA GLU A 264 -8.35 -8.60 15.63
C GLU A 264 -9.53 -8.61 14.66
N VAL A 265 -9.25 -8.79 13.36
CA VAL A 265 -10.26 -9.09 12.34
C VAL A 265 -10.29 -10.60 12.11
N PRO A 266 -11.40 -11.30 12.36
CA PRO A 266 -11.48 -12.75 12.22
C PRO A 266 -11.12 -13.25 10.81
N ALA A 267 -10.61 -14.48 10.73
CA ALA A 267 -10.18 -15.09 9.46
C ALA A 267 -11.29 -15.10 8.39
N ASP A 268 -12.52 -15.45 8.78
CA ASP A 268 -13.65 -15.46 7.86
C ASP A 268 -14.01 -14.05 7.37
N ASP A 269 -13.78 -13.04 8.17
CA ASP A 269 -14.07 -11.66 7.80
C ASP A 269 -13.01 -11.11 6.81
N VAL A 270 -11.73 -11.39 7.02
CA VAL A 270 -10.70 -11.05 6.04
C VAL A 270 -10.92 -11.81 4.73
N TYR A 271 -11.29 -13.10 4.80
CA TYR A 271 -11.67 -13.85 3.61
C TYR A 271 -12.85 -13.20 2.87
N GLN A 272 -13.89 -12.77 3.60
CA GLN A 272 -15.04 -12.07 2.99
C GLN A 272 -14.65 -10.69 2.43
N MET A 273 -13.77 -9.92 3.11
CA MET A 273 -13.23 -8.67 2.56
C MET A 273 -12.57 -8.90 1.20
N LEU A 274 -11.75 -9.95 1.05
CA LEU A 274 -11.11 -10.30 -0.21
C LEU A 274 -12.14 -10.66 -1.29
N LYS A 275 -13.19 -11.41 -0.95
CA LYS A 275 -14.29 -11.73 -1.87
C LYS A 275 -15.08 -10.49 -2.30
N VAL A 276 -15.32 -9.56 -1.38
CA VAL A 276 -15.97 -8.27 -1.67
C VAL A 276 -15.11 -7.44 -2.62
N VAL A 277 -13.79 -7.37 -2.37
CA VAL A 277 -12.86 -6.68 -3.28
C VAL A 277 -12.93 -7.30 -4.67
N GLU A 278 -12.80 -8.62 -4.77
CA GLU A 278 -12.83 -9.35 -6.05
C GLU A 278 -14.11 -9.07 -6.84
N LYS A 279 -15.28 -9.10 -6.18
CA LYS A 279 -16.59 -8.80 -6.76
C LYS A 279 -16.68 -7.37 -7.29
N ASN A 280 -16.06 -6.40 -6.61
CA ASN A 280 -16.17 -4.98 -6.91
C ASN A 280 -14.98 -4.42 -7.72
N LEU A 281 -14.09 -5.27 -8.25
CA LEU A 281 -12.92 -4.83 -9.03
C LEU A 281 -13.27 -3.88 -10.19
N PRO A 282 -14.35 -4.09 -10.97
CA PRO A 282 -14.70 -3.16 -12.04
C PRO A 282 -14.94 -1.73 -11.54
N ASP A 283 -15.64 -1.55 -10.42
CA ASP A 283 -15.93 -0.25 -9.82
C ASP A 283 -14.67 0.36 -9.20
N LEU A 284 -13.84 -0.46 -8.54
CA LEU A 284 -12.56 -0.04 -7.98
C LEU A 284 -11.63 0.50 -9.06
N VAL A 285 -11.48 -0.21 -10.19
CA VAL A 285 -10.64 0.22 -11.33
C VAL A 285 -11.17 1.51 -11.95
N LYS A 286 -12.50 1.65 -12.09
CA LYS A 286 -13.11 2.87 -12.61
C LYS A 286 -12.80 4.09 -11.73
N SER A 287 -12.76 3.89 -10.41
CA SER A 287 -12.50 4.95 -9.43
C SER A 287 -10.99 5.24 -9.26
N ASP A 288 -10.16 4.19 -9.35
CA ASP A 288 -8.70 4.31 -9.29
C ASP A 288 -8.03 3.22 -10.16
N PRO A 289 -7.35 3.61 -11.26
CA PRO A 289 -6.65 2.66 -12.14
C PRO A 289 -5.57 1.82 -11.44
N SER A 290 -5.09 2.17 -10.24
CA SER A 290 -4.13 1.35 -9.49
C SER A 290 -4.66 -0.05 -9.19
N TYR A 291 -5.98 -0.22 -9.11
CA TYR A 291 -6.64 -1.52 -8.93
C TYR A 291 -6.63 -2.39 -10.19
N ALA A 292 -6.26 -1.85 -11.37
CA ALA A 292 -6.20 -2.63 -12.61
C ALA A 292 -5.23 -3.81 -12.53
N GLN A 293 -4.18 -3.70 -11.72
CA GLN A 293 -3.20 -4.78 -11.55
C GLN A 293 -3.83 -6.02 -10.90
N ILE A 294 -4.57 -5.87 -9.80
CA ILE A 294 -5.28 -6.98 -9.17
C ILE A 294 -6.52 -7.40 -9.96
N ALA A 295 -7.11 -6.51 -10.76
CA ALA A 295 -8.25 -6.87 -11.60
C ALA A 295 -7.87 -7.81 -12.75
N ARG A 296 -6.61 -7.83 -13.18
CA ARG A 296 -6.11 -8.79 -14.17
C ARG A 296 -6.01 -10.21 -13.61
N ASP A 297 -5.49 -10.34 -12.37
CA ASP A 297 -5.36 -11.61 -11.65
C ASP A 297 -5.18 -11.33 -10.15
N MET A 298 -6.30 -11.24 -9.43
CA MET A 298 -6.24 -10.95 -7.99
C MET A 298 -5.53 -12.07 -7.21
N ALA A 299 -5.81 -13.31 -7.53
CA ALA A 299 -5.25 -14.46 -6.81
C ALA A 299 -3.73 -14.58 -7.04
N GLY A 300 -3.29 -14.48 -8.29
CA GLY A 300 -1.87 -14.47 -8.64
C GLY A 300 -1.14 -13.30 -8.01
N PHE A 301 -1.76 -12.13 -7.93
CA PHE A 301 -1.16 -10.96 -7.28
C PHE A 301 -0.99 -11.18 -5.77
N GLN A 302 -1.99 -11.79 -5.07
CA GLN A 302 -1.81 -12.16 -3.66
C GLN A 302 -0.62 -13.12 -3.50
N LYS A 303 -0.46 -14.10 -4.42
CA LYS A 303 0.69 -15.01 -4.40
C LYS A 303 2.03 -14.28 -4.53
N LEU A 304 2.12 -13.31 -5.43
CA LEU A 304 3.34 -12.51 -5.62
C LEU A 304 3.64 -11.67 -4.38
N GLY A 305 2.66 -10.97 -3.83
CA GLY A 305 2.82 -10.17 -2.62
C GLY A 305 3.22 -11.01 -1.41
N VAL A 306 2.55 -12.15 -1.19
CA VAL A 306 2.93 -13.09 -0.13
C VAL A 306 4.36 -13.59 -0.33
N THR A 307 4.76 -13.92 -1.56
CA THR A 307 6.13 -14.38 -1.86
C THR A 307 7.17 -13.33 -1.48
N SER A 308 6.92 -12.05 -1.74
CA SER A 308 7.85 -10.96 -1.44
C SER A 308 8.12 -10.80 0.06
N ALA A 309 7.17 -11.17 0.93
CA ALA A 309 7.24 -10.94 2.37
C ALA A 309 7.06 -12.20 3.23
N ALA A 310 6.98 -13.41 2.66
CA ALA A 310 6.67 -14.64 3.40
C ALA A 310 7.67 -14.96 4.53
N ASN A 311 8.94 -14.61 4.35
CA ASN A 311 9.98 -14.80 5.36
C ASN A 311 10.07 -13.62 6.36
N LEU A 312 9.35 -12.53 6.12
CA LEU A 312 9.40 -11.30 6.89
C LEU A 312 8.25 -11.20 7.89
N LEU A 313 7.03 -11.47 7.44
CA LEU A 313 5.81 -11.37 8.25
C LEU A 313 4.96 -12.64 8.18
N PRO A 314 4.22 -12.95 9.26
CA PRO A 314 3.19 -13.98 9.22
C PRO A 314 2.04 -13.61 8.27
N ILE A 315 1.33 -14.62 7.79
CA ILE A 315 0.22 -14.52 6.87
C ILE A 315 -1.09 -14.62 7.65
N HIS A 316 -2.02 -13.71 7.41
CA HIS A 316 -3.33 -13.75 8.02
C HIS A 316 -4.11 -15.00 7.56
N PRO A 317 -4.75 -15.79 8.47
CA PRO A 317 -5.43 -17.02 8.09
C PRO A 317 -6.57 -16.79 7.07
N GLY A 318 -7.21 -15.63 7.04
CA GLY A 318 -8.22 -15.27 6.04
C GLY A 318 -7.64 -15.12 4.63
N LEU A 319 -6.43 -14.55 4.50
CA LEU A 319 -5.72 -14.50 3.22
C LEU A 319 -5.32 -15.92 2.78
N ALA A 320 -4.80 -16.74 3.69
CA ALA A 320 -4.47 -18.13 3.41
C ALA A 320 -5.69 -18.92 2.91
N LYS A 321 -6.86 -18.73 3.55
CA LYS A 321 -8.13 -19.36 3.14
C LYS A 321 -8.52 -18.95 1.72
N TYR A 322 -8.46 -17.65 1.38
CA TYR A 322 -8.73 -17.14 0.05
C TYR A 322 -7.78 -17.75 -1.00
N MET A 323 -6.48 -17.73 -0.73
CA MET A 323 -5.47 -18.25 -1.67
C MET A 323 -5.59 -19.76 -1.89
N ARG A 324 -5.99 -20.52 -0.87
CA ARG A 324 -6.27 -21.98 -0.99
C ARG A 324 -7.49 -22.23 -1.87
N GLU A 325 -8.59 -21.48 -1.68
CA GLU A 325 -9.78 -21.58 -2.53
C GLU A 325 -9.43 -21.30 -4.00
N LYS A 326 -8.55 -20.31 -4.24
CA LYS A 326 -8.12 -19.96 -5.60
C LYS A 326 -7.03 -20.85 -6.18
N GLY A 327 -6.56 -21.87 -5.46
CA GLY A 327 -5.54 -22.80 -5.93
C GLY A 327 -4.13 -22.21 -6.11
N VAL A 328 -3.85 -21.04 -5.47
CA VAL A 328 -2.55 -20.35 -5.58
C VAL A 328 -1.70 -20.45 -4.31
N TRP A 329 -2.19 -21.13 -3.28
CA TRP A 329 -1.47 -21.35 -2.02
C TRP A 329 -0.28 -22.29 -2.22
N ASP A 330 0.85 -22.00 -1.58
CA ASP A 330 2.01 -22.89 -1.52
C ASP A 330 2.11 -23.47 -0.10
N ALA A 331 2.16 -24.80 0.02
CA ALA A 331 2.20 -25.50 1.30
C ALA A 331 3.40 -25.11 2.19
N LYS A 332 4.50 -24.61 1.59
CA LYS A 332 5.65 -24.08 2.37
C LYS A 332 5.27 -22.91 3.29
N TRP A 333 4.15 -22.25 3.04
CA TRP A 333 3.67 -21.13 3.86
C TRP A 333 2.79 -21.56 5.04
N ASP A 334 2.46 -22.86 5.20
CA ASP A 334 1.60 -23.31 6.30
C ASP A 334 2.16 -22.94 7.67
N ALA A 335 3.48 -23.05 7.85
CA ALA A 335 4.16 -22.64 9.07
C ALA A 335 4.21 -21.11 9.29
N ARG A 336 3.80 -20.34 8.31
CA ARG A 336 3.81 -18.86 8.34
C ARG A 336 2.42 -18.26 8.59
N ILE A 337 1.38 -19.09 8.70
CA ILE A 337 0.04 -18.62 9.07
C ILE A 337 0.07 -18.19 10.53
N ALA A 338 -0.41 -16.96 10.79
CA ALA A 338 -0.56 -16.42 12.13
C ALA A 338 -1.57 -17.26 12.95
N LYS A 339 -1.29 -17.42 14.25
CA LYS A 339 -2.11 -18.19 15.20
C LYS A 339 -2.69 -17.28 16.26
#